data_52068eeaaf3077b7ac18bd26be5d961a
#
_entry.id   52068eeaaf3077b7ac18bd26be5d961a
#
_cell.length_a   1.000
_cell.length_b   1.000
_cell.length_c   1.000
_cell.angle_alpha   90.00
_cell.angle_beta   90.00
_cell.angle_gamma   90.00
#
_symmetry.space_group_name_H-M   'P 1'
#
loop_
_entity.id
_entity.type
_entity.pdbx_description
1 polymer ?
#
loop_
_entity_poly.entity_id
_entity_poly.type
_entity_poly.pdbx_seq_one_letter_code
_entity_poly.pdbx_strand_id
1 'polypeptide(L)'
;MKNKLAQAFFTLFLLLTQLSFPADKGNDRKELLFFCGSAVKVPMEEIIKNYESERNVKVSVIYGGSGSLLSQMSLSGKGDVYLCGSPDYITIGENKNLLIKGTDKRISYLIPAILVPKSNPAKIKKLEDLKKKGIKIGIGNPETVCLGLYGIELLDYNNLLESVMPNVVVFAKSCEDTATLCVLKKVDAIIGWDVFESWNPDAVEWIKIDKNEIPRIAYVAIAVPVSVSDMPLADDFINYVISDKSTAVFKKWGYITSEKEAKRYAPKAKIGGGYNLPEKYYKIIRNEK
;
A
#
# COMPACT_ATOMS: atom_id res chain seq x y z
N MET A 1 -58.53 54.88 -0.36
CA MET A 1 -57.50 54.25 0.56
C MET A 1 -56.94 52.91 0.06
N LYS A 2 -57.48 52.29 -1.00
CA LYS A 2 -57.01 50.96 -1.47
C LYS A 2 -55.74 51.01 -2.37
N ASN A 3 -55.37 52.18 -2.94
CA ASN A 3 -54.24 52.23 -3.90
C ASN A 3 -52.88 52.57 -3.26
N LYS A 4 -52.84 52.99 -1.99
CA LYS A 4 -51.54 53.28 -1.31
C LYS A 4 -50.90 52.09 -0.64
N LEU A 5 -51.67 51.02 -0.32
CA LEU A 5 -51.12 49.78 0.22
C LEU A 5 -50.47 48.90 -0.85
N ALA A 6 -50.97 48.94 -2.09
CA ALA A 6 -50.39 48.12 -3.18
C ALA A 6 -49.03 48.66 -3.65
N GLN A 7 -48.77 49.93 -3.57
CA GLN A 7 -47.49 50.53 -3.92
C GLN A 7 -46.41 50.31 -2.84
N ALA A 8 -46.77 50.20 -1.57
CA ALA A 8 -45.85 49.93 -0.49
C ALA A 8 -45.33 48.46 -0.52
N PHE A 9 -46.17 47.52 -0.95
CA PHE A 9 -45.76 46.10 -1.12
C PHE A 9 -44.87 45.87 -2.34
N PHE A 10 -45.04 46.63 -3.41
CA PHE A 10 -44.21 46.47 -4.61
C PHE A 10 -42.81 47.07 -4.44
N THR A 11 -42.66 48.15 -3.65
CA THR A 11 -41.35 48.74 -3.34
C THR A 11 -40.56 47.92 -2.32
N LEU A 12 -41.20 47.18 -1.42
CA LEU A 12 -40.54 46.34 -0.46
C LEU A 12 -39.99 45.02 -1.07
N PHE A 13 -40.65 44.54 -2.19
CA PHE A 13 -40.20 43.34 -2.90
C PHE A 13 -38.98 43.60 -3.81
N LEU A 14 -38.72 44.81 -4.26
CA LEU A 14 -37.56 45.19 -5.08
C LEU A 14 -36.28 45.42 -4.26
N LEU A 15 -36.37 45.58 -2.93
CA LEU A 15 -35.19 45.79 -2.07
C LEU A 15 -34.61 44.47 -1.52
N LEU A 16 -35.25 43.32 -1.72
CA LEU A 16 -34.81 42.02 -1.24
C LEU A 16 -33.95 41.21 -2.25
N THR A 17 -33.64 41.80 -3.42
CA THR A 17 -32.91 41.06 -4.49
C THR A 17 -31.43 41.44 -4.62
N GLN A 18 -30.86 42.14 -3.63
CA GLN A 18 -29.40 42.45 -3.61
C GLN A 18 -28.67 41.87 -2.38
N LEU A 19 -29.12 40.71 -1.89
CA LEU A 19 -28.21 39.85 -1.14
C LEU A 19 -27.36 39.12 -2.16
N SER A 20 -26.33 39.81 -2.68
CA SER A 20 -25.20 39.15 -3.32
C SER A 20 -24.55 38.25 -2.26
N PHE A 21 -24.92 36.99 -2.23
CA PHE A 21 -24.05 35.99 -1.58
C PHE A 21 -22.68 36.15 -2.21
N PRO A 22 -21.60 36.34 -1.43
CA PRO A 22 -20.28 36.26 -2.00
C PRO A 22 -20.24 34.91 -2.72
N ALA A 23 -20.00 34.95 -4.02
CA ALA A 23 -19.67 33.72 -4.74
C ALA A 23 -18.55 33.09 -3.92
N ASP A 24 -18.81 31.89 -3.41
CA ASP A 24 -17.79 31.05 -2.83
C ASP A 24 -16.69 31.03 -3.90
N LYS A 25 -15.57 31.71 -3.63
CA LYS A 25 -14.39 31.58 -4.46
C LYS A 25 -14.01 30.11 -4.29
N GLY A 26 -14.60 29.25 -5.13
CA GLY A 26 -14.31 27.85 -5.16
C GLY A 26 -12.80 27.75 -5.07
N ASN A 27 -12.35 27.10 -4.02
CA ASN A 27 -10.94 26.89 -3.79
C ASN A 27 -10.42 26.18 -5.04
N ASP A 28 -9.75 26.94 -5.93
CA ASP A 28 -9.28 26.48 -7.26
C ASP A 28 -8.08 25.53 -7.08
N ARG A 29 -8.21 24.68 -6.05
CA ARG A 29 -7.24 23.68 -5.64
C ARG A 29 -7.40 22.46 -6.51
N LYS A 30 -6.38 22.17 -7.30
CA LYS A 30 -6.34 20.92 -8.10
C LYS A 30 -6.48 19.70 -7.20
N GLU A 31 -7.16 18.68 -7.69
CA GLU A 31 -7.30 17.40 -7.00
C GLU A 31 -6.55 16.30 -7.74
N LEU A 32 -5.92 15.39 -6.98
CA LEU A 32 -5.24 14.21 -7.49
C LEU A 32 -5.76 12.98 -6.77
N LEU A 33 -6.25 11.98 -7.50
CA LEU A 33 -6.71 10.71 -6.96
C LEU A 33 -5.57 9.69 -6.96
N PHE A 34 -5.15 9.29 -5.77
CA PHE A 34 -4.00 8.42 -5.57
C PHE A 34 -4.40 7.06 -4.98
N PHE A 35 -4.15 5.97 -5.72
CA PHE A 35 -4.28 4.60 -5.23
C PHE A 35 -2.95 4.13 -4.68
N CYS A 36 -2.84 4.02 -3.36
CA CYS A 36 -1.58 3.79 -2.66
C CYS A 36 -1.56 2.45 -1.93
N GLY A 37 -0.64 1.57 -2.30
CA GLY A 37 -0.38 0.33 -1.56
C GLY A 37 -0.02 0.62 -0.11
N SER A 38 -0.72 -0.02 0.83
CA SER A 38 -0.58 0.27 2.27
C SER A 38 0.77 -0.13 2.87
N ALA A 39 1.64 -0.80 2.11
CA ALA A 39 3.01 -1.09 2.53
C ALA A 39 3.86 0.16 2.80
N VAL A 40 3.45 1.32 2.32
CA VAL A 40 4.16 2.61 2.47
C VAL A 40 3.26 3.70 3.06
N LYS A 41 2.12 3.33 3.66
CA LYS A 41 1.16 4.31 4.20
C LYS A 41 1.82 5.35 5.09
N VAL A 42 2.59 4.91 6.08
CA VAL A 42 3.18 5.80 7.10
C VAL A 42 4.08 6.90 6.48
N PRO A 43 5.11 6.58 5.66
CA PRO A 43 5.89 7.64 5.01
C PRO A 43 5.08 8.44 3.99
N MET A 44 4.11 7.82 3.29
CA MET A 44 3.31 8.53 2.29
C MET A 44 2.37 9.56 2.89
N GLU A 45 1.81 9.35 4.08
CA GLU A 45 1.01 10.36 4.79
C GLU A 45 1.84 11.62 5.09
N GLU A 46 3.10 11.46 5.51
CA GLU A 46 4.02 12.59 5.72
C GLU A 46 4.38 13.28 4.39
N ILE A 47 4.66 12.51 3.33
CA ILE A 47 5.01 13.04 2.01
C ILE A 47 3.83 13.80 1.39
N ILE A 48 2.62 13.24 1.46
CA ILE A 48 1.39 13.89 0.96
C ILE A 48 1.17 15.22 1.68
N LYS A 49 1.26 15.21 3.02
CA LYS A 49 1.11 16.44 3.81
C LYS A 49 2.13 17.52 3.41
N ASN A 50 3.38 17.14 3.19
CA ASN A 50 4.41 18.05 2.73
C ASN A 50 4.11 18.59 1.33
N TYR A 51 3.73 17.70 0.39
CA TYR A 51 3.37 18.07 -0.98
C TYR A 51 2.21 19.07 -1.00
N GLU A 52 1.13 18.77 -0.27
CA GLU A 52 -0.04 19.64 -0.17
C GLU A 52 0.27 21.02 0.46
N SER A 53 1.25 21.10 1.35
CA SER A 53 1.68 22.36 1.95
C SER A 53 2.51 23.24 0.99
N GLU A 54 3.16 22.63 0.00
CA GLU A 54 4.03 23.29 -0.98
C GLU A 54 3.33 23.55 -2.32
N ARG A 55 2.19 22.92 -2.55
CA ARG A 55 1.42 22.99 -3.80
C ARG A 55 -0.04 23.30 -3.48
N ASN A 56 -0.70 24.02 -4.35
CA ASN A 56 -2.15 24.23 -4.25
C ASN A 56 -2.91 23.01 -4.81
N VAL A 57 -2.66 21.84 -4.20
CA VAL A 57 -3.21 20.55 -4.62
C VAL A 57 -3.78 19.84 -3.41
N LYS A 58 -4.87 19.09 -3.61
CA LYS A 58 -5.41 18.12 -2.67
C LYS A 58 -5.15 16.72 -3.20
N VAL A 59 -4.56 15.87 -2.38
CA VAL A 59 -4.34 14.45 -2.71
C VAL A 59 -5.37 13.60 -2.00
N SER A 60 -6.34 13.11 -2.77
CA SER A 60 -7.33 12.14 -2.28
C SER A 60 -6.74 10.75 -2.40
N VAL A 61 -6.37 10.13 -1.27
CA VAL A 61 -5.68 8.84 -1.26
C VAL A 61 -6.59 7.69 -0.84
N ILE A 62 -6.48 6.56 -1.57
CA ILE A 62 -7.12 5.28 -1.23
C ILE A 62 -6.02 4.28 -0.92
N TYR A 63 -5.98 3.80 0.33
CA TYR A 63 -5.02 2.77 0.76
C TYR A 63 -5.61 1.36 0.64
N GLY A 64 -4.75 0.39 0.27
CA GLY A 64 -5.19 -1.00 0.17
C GLY A 64 -4.10 -1.98 -0.25
N GLY A 65 -4.51 -3.22 -0.51
CA GLY A 65 -3.67 -4.22 -1.16
C GLY A 65 -3.47 -3.86 -2.63
N SER A 66 -2.27 -4.10 -3.18
CA SER A 66 -1.91 -3.69 -4.53
C SER A 66 -2.89 -4.20 -5.60
N GLY A 67 -3.29 -5.48 -5.53
CA GLY A 67 -4.25 -6.06 -6.48
C GLY A 67 -5.67 -5.54 -6.28
N SER A 68 -6.09 -5.32 -5.03
CA SER A 68 -7.40 -4.72 -4.72
C SER A 68 -7.52 -3.32 -5.30
N LEU A 69 -6.45 -2.52 -5.23
CA LEU A 69 -6.41 -1.17 -5.79
C LEU A 69 -6.49 -1.18 -7.31
N LEU A 70 -5.78 -2.09 -8.01
CA LEU A 70 -5.93 -2.26 -9.46
C LEU A 70 -7.36 -2.62 -9.85
N SER A 71 -8.00 -3.49 -9.07
CA SER A 71 -9.41 -3.85 -9.31
C SER A 71 -10.35 -2.66 -9.11
N GLN A 72 -10.14 -1.85 -8.06
CA GLN A 72 -10.92 -0.64 -7.83
C GLN A 72 -10.73 0.40 -8.93
N MET A 73 -9.49 0.61 -9.41
CA MET A 73 -9.21 1.48 -10.55
C MET A 73 -9.92 0.99 -11.82
N SER A 74 -9.86 -0.32 -12.09
CA SER A 74 -10.53 -0.92 -13.25
C SER A 74 -12.05 -0.72 -13.21
N LEU A 75 -12.66 -0.91 -12.03
CA LEU A 75 -14.12 -0.77 -11.85
C LEU A 75 -14.57 0.69 -11.88
N SER A 76 -13.80 1.59 -11.30
CA SER A 76 -14.17 3.02 -11.25
C SER A 76 -13.83 3.77 -12.53
N GLY A 77 -12.87 3.29 -13.32
CA GLY A 77 -12.32 4.02 -14.47
C GLY A 77 -11.62 5.32 -14.06
N LYS A 78 -11.16 5.45 -12.80
CA LYS A 78 -10.57 6.66 -12.24
C LYS A 78 -9.23 6.33 -11.57
N GLY A 79 -8.39 7.36 -11.46
CA GLY A 79 -7.10 7.33 -10.77
C GLY A 79 -6.06 8.11 -11.55
N ASP A 80 -5.26 8.91 -10.86
CA ASP A 80 -4.22 9.73 -11.46
C ASP A 80 -2.83 9.16 -11.17
N VAL A 81 -2.67 8.52 -10.02
CA VAL A 81 -1.42 7.86 -9.62
C VAL A 81 -1.72 6.53 -8.95
N TYR A 82 -0.91 5.53 -9.22
CA TYR A 82 -0.93 4.22 -8.60
C TYR A 82 0.42 3.87 -8.00
N LEU A 83 0.43 3.36 -6.77
CA LEU A 83 1.64 2.87 -6.11
C LEU A 83 1.38 1.47 -5.54
N CYS A 84 2.31 0.56 -5.76
CA CYS A 84 2.26 -0.82 -5.27
C CYS A 84 3.52 -1.21 -4.49
N GLY A 85 3.37 -2.18 -3.60
CA GLY A 85 4.47 -2.72 -2.79
C GLY A 85 5.34 -3.74 -3.53
N SER A 86 5.01 -4.11 -4.78
CA SER A 86 5.85 -4.98 -5.59
C SER A 86 5.63 -4.77 -7.09
N PRO A 87 6.67 -4.97 -7.93
CA PRO A 87 6.59 -4.79 -9.38
C PRO A 87 5.66 -5.78 -10.09
N ASP A 88 5.29 -6.87 -9.43
CA ASP A 88 4.29 -7.83 -9.95
C ASP A 88 3.02 -7.10 -10.39
N TYR A 89 2.58 -6.12 -9.58
CA TYR A 89 1.34 -5.38 -9.84
C TYR A 89 1.51 -4.26 -10.87
N ILE A 90 2.73 -3.78 -11.14
CA ILE A 90 3.00 -2.95 -12.33
C ILE A 90 2.78 -3.79 -13.58
N THR A 91 3.42 -4.96 -13.66
CA THR A 91 3.27 -5.88 -14.80
C THR A 91 1.80 -6.29 -15.02
N ILE A 92 1.07 -6.62 -13.95
CA ILE A 92 -0.37 -6.95 -14.03
C ILE A 92 -1.17 -5.75 -14.56
N GLY A 93 -0.91 -4.55 -14.05
CA GLY A 93 -1.61 -3.32 -14.45
C GLY A 93 -1.35 -2.97 -15.91
N GLU A 94 -0.10 -3.08 -16.39
CA GLU A 94 0.26 -2.86 -17.78
C GLU A 94 -0.39 -3.89 -18.72
N ASN A 95 -0.36 -5.18 -18.35
CA ASN A 95 -0.97 -6.25 -19.15
C ASN A 95 -2.49 -6.12 -19.24
N LYS A 96 -3.14 -5.52 -18.24
CA LYS A 96 -4.57 -5.22 -18.23
C LYS A 96 -4.91 -3.85 -18.84
N ASN A 97 -3.94 -3.12 -19.39
CA ASN A 97 -4.10 -1.76 -19.89
C ASN A 97 -4.69 -0.79 -18.85
N LEU A 98 -4.32 -0.95 -17.59
CA LEU A 98 -4.70 -0.05 -16.48
C LEU A 98 -3.60 0.96 -16.18
N LEU A 99 -2.35 0.66 -16.49
CA LEU A 99 -1.18 1.52 -16.30
C LEU A 99 -0.52 1.84 -17.64
N ILE A 100 0.00 3.05 -17.76
CA ILE A 100 0.77 3.49 -18.93
C ILE A 100 2.16 2.85 -18.84
N LYS A 101 2.53 2.05 -19.84
CA LYS A 101 3.79 1.32 -19.87
C LYS A 101 4.99 2.25 -19.79
N GLY A 102 5.96 1.86 -18.96
CA GLY A 102 7.23 2.58 -18.82
C GLY A 102 7.18 3.88 -18.01
N THR A 103 6.02 4.18 -17.38
CA THR A 103 5.89 5.32 -16.45
C THR A 103 6.32 4.98 -15.03
N ASP A 104 6.56 3.71 -14.74
CA ASP A 104 6.89 3.27 -13.40
C ASP A 104 8.24 3.80 -12.91
N LYS A 105 8.27 4.19 -11.63
CA LYS A 105 9.47 4.63 -10.91
C LYS A 105 9.62 3.82 -9.64
N ARG A 106 10.85 3.39 -9.35
CA ARG A 106 11.20 2.67 -8.12
C ARG A 106 11.45 3.66 -6.99
N ILE A 107 10.92 3.36 -5.80
CA ILE A 107 11.01 4.24 -4.63
C ILE A 107 11.90 3.62 -3.55
N SER A 108 11.60 2.41 -3.10
CA SER A 108 12.25 1.74 -1.98
C SER A 108 12.17 0.23 -2.13
N TYR A 109 12.84 -0.49 -1.23
CA TYR A 109 12.88 -1.95 -1.21
C TYR A 109 12.22 -2.46 0.05
N LEU A 110 11.62 -3.65 -0.02
CA LEU A 110 10.96 -4.35 1.08
C LEU A 110 11.51 -5.76 1.18
N ILE A 111 11.97 -6.12 2.36
CA ILE A 111 12.54 -7.43 2.64
C ILE A 111 11.46 -8.30 3.32
N PRO A 112 11.16 -9.51 2.81
CA PRO A 112 10.31 -10.44 3.54
C PRO A 112 10.86 -10.73 4.93
N ALA A 113 9.98 -10.70 5.93
CA ALA A 113 10.34 -10.82 7.34
C ALA A 113 9.29 -11.60 8.12
N ILE A 114 9.68 -12.20 9.22
CA ILE A 114 8.76 -12.69 10.24
C ILE A 114 8.62 -11.59 11.28
N LEU A 115 7.39 -11.19 11.61
CA LEU A 115 7.13 -10.30 12.73
C LEU A 115 6.31 -11.04 13.77
N VAL A 116 6.66 -10.81 15.02
CA VAL A 116 5.99 -11.40 16.18
C VAL A 116 5.58 -10.30 17.16
N PRO A 117 4.56 -10.52 18.01
CA PRO A 117 4.28 -9.60 19.10
C PRO A 117 5.52 -9.41 19.97
N LYS A 118 5.71 -8.20 20.48
CA LYS A 118 6.85 -7.86 21.35
C LYS A 118 7.00 -8.89 22.49
N SER A 119 8.21 -9.24 22.82
CA SER A 119 8.59 -10.32 23.74
C SER A 119 8.44 -11.74 23.18
N ASN A 120 8.00 -11.90 21.94
CA ASN A 120 7.97 -13.19 21.23
C ASN A 120 7.47 -14.37 22.08
N PRO A 121 6.24 -14.34 22.57
CA PRO A 121 5.74 -15.35 23.50
C PRO A 121 5.74 -16.77 22.93
N ALA A 122 5.58 -16.90 21.60
CA ALA A 122 5.63 -18.17 20.90
C ALA A 122 7.06 -18.68 20.62
N LYS A 123 8.10 -17.89 20.97
CA LYS A 123 9.53 -18.24 20.83
C LYS A 123 9.91 -18.62 19.41
N ILE A 124 9.38 -17.91 18.41
CA ILE A 124 9.69 -18.08 17.01
C ILE A 124 11.05 -17.42 16.72
N LYS A 125 12.02 -18.17 16.17
CA LYS A 125 13.39 -17.69 15.95
C LYS A 125 13.82 -17.79 14.48
N LYS A 126 13.13 -18.57 13.67
CA LYS A 126 13.47 -18.83 12.26
C LYS A 126 12.23 -19.22 11.47
N LEU A 127 12.32 -19.21 10.15
CA LEU A 127 11.22 -19.52 9.24
C LEU A 127 10.61 -20.90 9.51
N GLU A 128 11.44 -21.91 9.78
CA GLU A 128 10.99 -23.28 10.05
C GLU A 128 10.13 -23.39 11.33
N ASP A 129 10.23 -22.46 12.27
CA ASP A 129 9.41 -22.49 13.51
C ASP A 129 7.93 -22.27 13.21
N LEU A 130 7.59 -21.66 12.06
CA LEU A 130 6.21 -21.40 11.66
C LEU A 130 5.40 -22.68 11.43
N LYS A 131 6.03 -23.84 11.19
CA LYS A 131 5.34 -25.14 11.06
C LYS A 131 4.99 -25.82 12.39
N LYS A 132 5.45 -25.27 13.54
CA LYS A 132 5.17 -25.87 14.84
C LYS A 132 3.65 -25.89 15.12
N LYS A 133 3.16 -27.01 15.62
CA LYS A 133 1.74 -27.18 15.95
C LYS A 133 1.27 -26.14 16.98
N GLY A 134 0.14 -25.51 16.70
CA GLY A 134 -0.49 -24.54 17.59
C GLY A 134 -0.06 -23.09 17.37
N ILE A 135 0.93 -22.81 16.52
CA ILE A 135 1.29 -21.47 16.09
C ILE A 135 0.18 -20.92 15.21
N LYS A 136 -0.28 -19.70 15.48
CA LYS A 136 -1.25 -18.96 14.66
C LYS A 136 -0.53 -17.93 13.80
N ILE A 137 -0.73 -18.00 12.50
CA ILE A 137 -0.04 -17.15 11.53
C ILE A 137 -1.07 -16.30 10.77
N GLY A 138 -0.74 -15.01 10.59
CA GLY A 138 -1.41 -14.11 9.66
C GLY A 138 -0.54 -13.84 8.44
N ILE A 139 -1.11 -13.85 7.25
CA ILE A 139 -0.45 -13.42 6.03
C ILE A 139 -1.37 -12.48 5.22
N GLY A 140 -0.83 -11.64 4.36
CA GLY A 140 -1.64 -10.95 3.36
C GLY A 140 -2.32 -11.94 2.42
N ASN A 141 -3.49 -11.61 1.88
CA ASN A 141 -4.13 -12.45 0.86
C ASN A 141 -3.23 -12.51 -0.38
N PRO A 142 -2.71 -13.67 -0.79
CA PRO A 142 -1.73 -13.78 -1.86
C PRO A 142 -2.25 -13.35 -3.25
N GLU A 143 -3.56 -13.38 -3.45
CA GLU A 143 -4.19 -13.01 -4.73
C GLU A 143 -4.34 -11.50 -4.90
N THR A 144 -4.37 -10.76 -3.79
CA THR A 144 -4.72 -9.32 -3.80
C THR A 144 -3.73 -8.41 -3.09
N VAL A 145 -2.82 -8.98 -2.30
CA VAL A 145 -1.83 -8.24 -1.49
C VAL A 145 -0.43 -8.73 -1.85
N CYS A 146 0.44 -7.81 -2.27
CA CYS A 146 1.82 -8.16 -2.65
C CYS A 146 2.56 -8.94 -1.55
N LEU A 147 2.39 -8.55 -0.30
CA LEU A 147 2.98 -9.23 0.85
C LEU A 147 2.60 -10.71 0.91
N GLY A 148 1.34 -11.04 0.64
CA GLY A 148 0.88 -12.43 0.62
C GLY A 148 1.52 -13.25 -0.49
N LEU A 149 1.66 -12.66 -1.68
CA LEU A 149 2.34 -13.29 -2.81
C LEU A 149 3.79 -13.65 -2.45
N TYR A 150 4.52 -12.70 -1.86
CA TYR A 150 5.90 -12.91 -1.38
C TYR A 150 5.97 -13.90 -0.22
N GLY A 151 4.96 -13.91 0.65
CA GLY A 151 4.86 -14.88 1.74
C GLY A 151 4.72 -16.32 1.24
N ILE A 152 3.85 -16.54 0.25
CA ILE A 152 3.70 -17.88 -0.37
C ILE A 152 4.98 -18.27 -1.10
N GLU A 153 5.60 -17.36 -1.88
CA GLU A 153 6.87 -17.63 -2.56
C GLU A 153 7.98 -18.01 -1.58
N LEU A 154 8.08 -17.28 -0.46
CA LEU A 154 9.03 -17.57 0.61
C LEU A 154 8.86 -18.97 1.18
N LEU A 155 7.63 -19.37 1.49
CA LEU A 155 7.32 -20.69 2.03
C LEU A 155 7.54 -21.79 0.98
N ASP A 156 7.16 -21.54 -0.26
CA ASP A 156 7.33 -22.48 -1.38
C ASP A 156 8.80 -22.74 -1.67
N TYR A 157 9.60 -21.71 -1.78
CA TYR A 157 11.05 -21.77 -2.02
C TYR A 157 11.79 -22.61 -0.97
N ASN A 158 11.34 -22.53 0.28
CA ASN A 158 11.92 -23.26 1.41
C ASN A 158 11.26 -24.62 1.70
N ASN A 159 10.37 -25.11 0.82
CA ASN A 159 9.61 -26.35 1.01
C ASN A 159 8.80 -26.38 2.32
N LEU A 160 8.31 -25.25 2.76
CA LEU A 160 7.54 -25.08 4.00
C LEU A 160 6.04 -24.83 3.75
N LEU A 161 5.62 -24.61 2.49
CA LEU A 161 4.26 -24.21 2.17
C LEU A 161 3.23 -25.17 2.78
N GLU A 162 3.32 -26.47 2.49
CA GLU A 162 2.34 -27.46 2.96
C GLU A 162 2.33 -27.62 4.49
N SER A 163 3.50 -27.47 5.13
CA SER A 163 3.62 -27.63 6.58
C SER A 163 3.24 -26.39 7.38
N VAL A 164 3.31 -25.21 6.80
CA VAL A 164 3.00 -23.92 7.47
C VAL A 164 1.55 -23.49 7.22
N MET A 165 1.00 -23.77 6.02
CA MET A 165 -0.36 -23.34 5.67
C MET A 165 -1.45 -23.78 6.65
N PRO A 166 -1.41 -24.99 7.28
CA PRO A 166 -2.38 -25.35 8.33
C PRO A 166 -2.38 -24.40 9.55
N ASN A 167 -1.31 -23.66 9.77
CA ASN A 167 -1.18 -22.69 10.86
C ASN A 167 -1.63 -21.28 10.44
N VAL A 168 -1.90 -21.03 9.15
CA VAL A 168 -2.42 -19.77 8.66
C VAL A 168 -3.88 -19.64 9.00
N VAL A 169 -4.21 -18.75 9.93
CA VAL A 169 -5.58 -18.54 10.42
C VAL A 169 -6.25 -17.30 9.85
N VAL A 170 -5.48 -16.39 9.24
CA VAL A 170 -5.99 -15.13 8.66
C VAL A 170 -5.27 -14.80 7.37
N PHE A 171 -6.06 -14.49 6.33
CA PHE A 171 -5.63 -13.80 5.10
C PHE A 171 -6.07 -12.34 5.16
N ALA A 172 -5.14 -11.44 5.47
CA ALA A 172 -5.40 -10.02 5.60
C ALA A 172 -5.60 -9.32 4.23
N LYS A 173 -6.40 -8.25 4.22
CA LYS A 173 -6.77 -7.55 2.98
C LYS A 173 -5.73 -6.52 2.52
N SER A 174 -4.78 -6.18 3.39
CA SER A 174 -3.74 -5.18 3.11
C SER A 174 -2.49 -5.46 3.95
N CYS A 175 -1.38 -4.79 3.63
CA CYS A 175 -0.16 -4.82 4.44
C CYS A 175 -0.39 -4.23 5.84
N GLU A 176 -1.17 -3.17 5.95
CA GLU A 176 -1.53 -2.53 7.22
C GLU A 176 -2.37 -3.49 8.09
N ASP A 177 -3.39 -4.14 7.52
CA ASP A 177 -4.18 -5.14 8.25
C ASP A 177 -3.31 -6.29 8.73
N THR A 178 -2.35 -6.76 7.88
CA THR A 178 -1.43 -7.83 8.27
C THR A 178 -0.59 -7.40 9.48
N ALA A 179 0.01 -6.20 9.47
CA ALA A 179 0.77 -5.67 10.59
C ALA A 179 -0.08 -5.55 11.85
N THR A 180 -1.32 -5.08 11.71
CA THR A 180 -2.28 -4.90 12.81
C THR A 180 -2.59 -6.20 13.54
N LEU A 181 -2.65 -7.34 12.84
CA LEU A 181 -2.85 -8.65 13.49
C LEU A 181 -1.78 -8.94 14.54
N CYS A 182 -0.52 -8.60 14.23
CA CYS A 182 0.61 -8.78 15.13
C CYS A 182 0.57 -7.78 16.30
N VAL A 183 0.35 -6.49 15.98
CA VAL A 183 0.22 -5.41 17.00
C VAL A 183 -0.85 -5.74 18.02
N LEU A 184 -2.02 -6.21 17.59
CA LEU A 184 -3.15 -6.58 18.45
C LEU A 184 -3.03 -7.99 19.04
N LYS A 185 -1.91 -8.69 18.84
CA LYS A 185 -1.66 -10.06 19.35
C LYS A 185 -2.76 -11.06 18.96
N LYS A 186 -3.35 -10.90 17.77
CA LYS A 186 -4.37 -11.82 17.27
C LYS A 186 -3.77 -13.10 16.69
N VAL A 187 -2.49 -13.06 16.37
CA VAL A 187 -1.67 -14.16 15.84
C VAL A 187 -0.32 -14.19 16.57
N ASP A 188 0.37 -15.32 16.50
CA ASP A 188 1.69 -15.51 17.10
C ASP A 188 2.80 -14.98 16.19
N ALA A 189 2.55 -14.97 14.88
CA ALA A 189 3.46 -14.42 13.88
C ALA A 189 2.69 -13.93 12.65
N ILE A 190 3.33 -13.04 11.91
CA ILE A 190 2.97 -12.72 10.53
C ILE A 190 4.19 -12.89 9.63
N ILE A 191 3.95 -13.25 8.36
CA ILE A 191 4.94 -12.99 7.31
C ILE A 191 4.65 -11.57 6.83
N GLY A 192 5.61 -10.68 7.02
CA GLY A 192 5.49 -9.24 6.82
C GLY A 192 6.66 -8.67 6.05
N TRP A 193 6.79 -7.36 6.09
CA TRP A 193 7.94 -6.61 5.60
C TRP A 193 8.80 -6.14 6.77
N ASP A 194 10.10 -6.08 6.59
CA ASP A 194 11.09 -5.58 7.54
C ASP A 194 10.69 -4.27 8.21
N VAL A 195 10.10 -3.34 7.45
CA VAL A 195 9.68 -2.01 7.90
C VAL A 195 8.53 -2.00 8.91
N PHE A 196 7.80 -3.11 9.10
CA PHE A 196 6.64 -3.13 10.00
C PHE A 196 7.02 -2.95 11.48
N GLU A 197 8.24 -3.37 11.87
CA GLU A 197 8.76 -3.08 13.20
C GLU A 197 8.90 -1.57 13.42
N SER A 198 9.39 -0.82 12.40
CA SER A 198 9.55 0.63 12.48
C SER A 198 8.21 1.38 12.63
N TRP A 199 7.09 0.77 12.20
CA TRP A 199 5.76 1.37 12.39
C TRP A 199 5.27 1.27 13.83
N ASN A 200 5.64 0.21 14.56
CA ASN A 200 5.18 -0.08 15.91
C ASN A 200 6.28 -0.79 16.73
N PRO A 201 7.41 -0.12 17.02
CA PRO A 201 8.59 -0.74 17.61
C PRO A 201 8.36 -1.26 19.04
N ASP A 202 7.36 -0.72 19.74
CA ASP A 202 7.00 -1.15 21.08
C ASP A 202 6.02 -2.35 21.10
N ALA A 203 5.38 -2.65 19.96
CA ALA A 203 4.36 -3.68 19.84
C ALA A 203 4.81 -4.92 19.10
N VAL A 204 5.75 -4.79 18.16
CA VAL A 204 6.24 -5.89 17.32
C VAL A 204 7.75 -6.01 17.36
N GLU A 205 8.23 -7.19 17.00
CA GLU A 205 9.65 -7.54 16.91
C GLU A 205 9.91 -8.26 15.60
N TRP A 206 10.97 -7.86 14.89
CA TRP A 206 11.40 -8.47 13.64
C TRP A 206 12.32 -9.67 13.91
N ILE A 207 11.88 -10.85 13.47
CA ILE A 207 12.72 -12.06 13.41
C ILE A 207 13.31 -12.16 12.00
N LYS A 208 14.62 -11.99 11.91
CA LYS A 208 15.33 -12.04 10.62
C LYS A 208 15.30 -13.45 10.04
N ILE A 209 14.90 -13.55 8.78
CA ILE A 209 14.99 -14.78 7.98
C ILE A 209 16.45 -14.93 7.51
N ASP A 210 16.95 -16.17 7.43
CA ASP A 210 18.30 -16.38 6.87
C ASP A 210 18.36 -15.83 5.44
N LYS A 211 19.47 -15.16 5.14
CA LYS A 211 19.68 -14.50 3.84
C LYS A 211 19.64 -15.43 2.63
N ASN A 212 19.83 -16.74 2.81
CA ASN A 212 19.72 -17.75 1.76
C ASN A 212 18.31 -18.30 1.61
N GLU A 213 17.42 -18.06 2.58
CA GLU A 213 16.02 -18.47 2.56
C GLU A 213 15.14 -17.46 1.84
N ILE A 214 15.61 -16.24 1.55
CA ILE A 214 14.85 -15.18 0.86
C ILE A 214 15.08 -15.29 -0.65
N PRO A 215 14.08 -15.74 -1.43
CA PRO A 215 14.23 -15.91 -2.88
C PRO A 215 14.17 -14.59 -3.63
N ARG A 216 13.39 -13.62 -3.12
CA ARG A 216 13.08 -12.39 -3.82
C ARG A 216 12.91 -11.20 -2.86
N ILE A 217 13.42 -10.04 -3.27
CA ILE A 217 13.24 -8.74 -2.61
C ILE A 217 12.25 -7.93 -3.44
N ALA A 218 11.22 -7.39 -2.81
CA ALA A 218 10.29 -6.49 -3.48
C ALA A 218 10.89 -5.08 -3.62
N TYR A 219 10.40 -4.32 -4.59
CA TYR A 219 10.54 -2.87 -4.58
C TYR A 219 9.18 -2.20 -4.75
N VAL A 220 9.02 -1.10 -4.04
CA VAL A 220 7.87 -0.22 -4.17
C VAL A 220 7.98 0.53 -5.49
N ALA A 221 6.92 0.50 -6.27
CA ALA A 221 6.85 1.20 -7.54
C ALA A 221 5.63 2.11 -7.61
N ILE A 222 5.80 3.27 -8.25
CA ILE A 222 4.75 4.25 -8.53
C ILE A 222 4.64 4.43 -10.04
N ALA A 223 3.42 4.51 -10.58
CA ALA A 223 3.17 4.61 -12.01
C ALA A 223 1.91 5.44 -12.30
N VAL A 224 1.75 5.83 -13.56
CA VAL A 224 0.60 6.60 -14.04
C VAL A 224 -0.46 5.66 -14.61
N PRO A 225 -1.72 5.70 -14.10
CA PRO A 225 -2.86 5.01 -14.71
C PRO A 225 -3.25 5.58 -16.07
N VAL A 226 -3.83 4.75 -16.93
CA VAL A 226 -4.41 5.22 -18.21
C VAL A 226 -5.61 6.15 -18.03
N SER A 227 -6.22 6.14 -16.84
CA SER A 227 -7.34 7.00 -16.45
C SER A 227 -6.94 8.38 -15.93
N VAL A 228 -5.63 8.72 -15.98
CA VAL A 228 -5.11 10.00 -15.48
C VAL A 228 -5.87 11.18 -16.07
N SER A 229 -6.32 12.09 -15.21
CA SER A 229 -7.09 13.27 -15.60
C SER A 229 -6.21 14.50 -15.88
N ASP A 230 -5.09 14.64 -15.17
CA ASP A 230 -4.09 15.72 -15.31
C ASP A 230 -2.69 15.10 -15.28
N MET A 231 -2.15 14.74 -16.46
CA MET A 231 -0.81 14.14 -16.59
C MET A 231 0.29 15.02 -16.00
N PRO A 232 0.36 16.35 -16.28
CA PRO A 232 1.35 17.22 -15.64
C PRO A 232 1.29 17.22 -14.11
N LEU A 233 0.11 17.14 -13.52
CA LEU A 233 -0.06 17.07 -12.07
C LEU A 233 0.41 15.71 -11.51
N ALA A 234 0.08 14.62 -12.19
CA ALA A 234 0.55 13.28 -11.82
C ALA A 234 2.07 13.19 -11.88
N ASP A 235 2.69 13.74 -12.94
CA ASP A 235 4.15 13.78 -13.08
C ASP A 235 4.82 14.65 -12.00
N ASP A 236 4.26 15.83 -11.64
CA ASP A 236 4.79 16.67 -10.56
C ASP A 236 4.73 15.92 -9.22
N PHE A 237 3.62 15.23 -8.93
CA PHE A 237 3.49 14.43 -7.71
C PHE A 237 4.46 13.25 -7.69
N ILE A 238 4.59 12.49 -8.76
CA ILE A 238 5.53 11.37 -8.87
C ILE A 238 6.97 11.86 -8.69
N ASN A 239 7.35 12.96 -9.35
CA ASN A 239 8.68 13.56 -9.20
C ASN A 239 8.94 14.02 -7.76
N TYR A 240 7.92 14.54 -7.07
CA TYR A 240 8.04 14.87 -5.65
C TYR A 240 8.25 13.61 -4.79
N VAL A 241 7.49 12.54 -5.04
CA VAL A 241 7.61 11.27 -4.29
C VAL A 241 8.98 10.63 -4.45
N ILE A 242 9.61 10.72 -5.63
CA ILE A 242 10.95 10.15 -5.87
C ILE A 242 12.09 11.11 -5.57
N SER A 243 11.81 12.34 -5.12
CA SER A 243 12.84 13.34 -4.78
C SER A 243 13.70 12.93 -3.58
N ASP A 244 14.86 13.58 -3.43
CA ASP A 244 15.73 13.39 -2.26
C ASP A 244 15.02 13.70 -0.95
N LYS A 245 14.14 14.71 -0.95
CA LYS A 245 13.32 15.09 0.20
C LYS A 245 12.40 13.95 0.65
N SER A 246 11.68 13.34 -0.28
CA SER A 246 10.81 12.20 0.02
C SER A 246 11.61 10.93 0.32
N THR A 247 12.75 10.73 -0.33
CA THR A 247 13.70 9.64 -0.01
C THR A 247 14.19 9.74 1.44
N ALA A 248 14.44 10.95 1.95
CA ALA A 248 14.80 11.15 3.35
C ALA A 248 13.67 10.75 4.31
N VAL A 249 12.39 11.01 3.93
CA VAL A 249 11.22 10.55 4.70
C VAL A 249 11.14 9.03 4.72
N PHE A 250 11.32 8.36 3.58
CA PHE A 250 11.36 6.89 3.53
C PHE A 250 12.45 6.33 4.45
N LYS A 251 13.68 6.88 4.40
CA LYS A 251 14.78 6.47 5.29
C LYS A 251 14.47 6.68 6.77
N LYS A 252 13.87 7.83 7.13
CA LYS A 252 13.42 8.14 8.50
C LYS A 252 12.50 7.04 9.06
N TRP A 253 11.64 6.47 8.20
CA TRP A 253 10.71 5.41 8.56
C TRP A 253 11.30 4.00 8.38
N GLY A 254 12.62 3.87 8.21
CA GLY A 254 13.32 2.58 8.14
C GLY A 254 13.31 1.90 6.77
N TYR A 255 12.82 2.56 5.73
CA TYR A 255 12.82 1.95 4.39
C TYR A 255 14.19 1.96 3.75
N ILE A 256 14.52 0.85 3.11
CA ILE A 256 15.73 0.70 2.30
C ILE A 256 15.50 1.40 0.96
N THR A 257 16.35 2.38 0.63
CA THR A 257 16.19 3.18 -0.60
C THR A 257 17.25 2.90 -1.66
N SER A 258 18.16 1.95 -1.40
CA SER A 258 19.17 1.55 -2.39
C SER A 258 19.21 0.03 -2.59
N GLU A 259 19.39 -0.41 -3.83
CA GLU A 259 19.52 -1.82 -4.18
C GLU A 259 20.74 -2.47 -3.49
N LYS A 260 21.86 -1.74 -3.43
CA LYS A 260 23.06 -2.20 -2.74
C LYS A 260 22.81 -2.54 -1.27
N GLU A 261 21.99 -1.74 -0.60
CA GLU A 261 21.63 -1.98 0.80
C GLU A 261 20.67 -3.18 0.90
N ALA A 262 19.64 -3.24 0.07
CA ALA A 262 18.70 -4.36 0.03
C ALA A 262 19.40 -5.70 -0.17
N LYS A 263 20.39 -5.76 -1.06
CA LYS A 263 21.22 -6.95 -1.31
C LYS A 263 22.07 -7.40 -0.12
N ARG A 264 22.31 -6.57 0.90
CA ARG A 264 23.00 -7.01 2.12
C ARG A 264 22.14 -7.97 2.95
N TYR A 265 20.82 -7.82 2.88
CA TYR A 265 19.87 -8.70 3.60
C TYR A 265 19.69 -10.05 2.92
N ALA A 266 19.70 -10.09 1.58
CA ALA A 266 19.58 -11.32 0.80
C ALA A 266 20.40 -11.21 -0.51
N PRO A 267 21.72 -11.49 -0.47
CA PRO A 267 22.61 -11.25 -1.60
C PRO A 267 22.24 -12.04 -2.87
N LYS A 268 21.68 -13.24 -2.69
CA LYS A 268 21.28 -14.13 -3.79
C LYS A 268 19.85 -13.91 -4.28
N ALA A 269 19.05 -13.17 -3.52
CA ALA A 269 17.66 -12.91 -3.88
C ALA A 269 17.55 -12.15 -5.20
N LYS A 270 16.53 -12.44 -5.99
CA LYS A 270 16.18 -11.60 -7.15
C LYS A 270 15.60 -10.28 -6.66
N ILE A 271 15.86 -9.18 -7.39
CA ILE A 271 15.19 -7.90 -7.14
C ILE A 271 14.00 -7.81 -8.08
N GLY A 272 12.79 -7.73 -7.51
CA GLY A 272 11.57 -7.71 -8.31
C GLY A 272 11.37 -8.99 -9.14
N GLY A 273 10.80 -8.85 -10.32
CA GLY A 273 10.36 -9.97 -11.16
C GLY A 273 8.94 -10.41 -10.80
N GLY A 274 8.47 -11.48 -11.45
CA GLY A 274 7.14 -12.04 -11.23
C GLY A 274 7.19 -13.40 -10.52
N TYR A 275 6.13 -13.70 -9.80
CA TYR A 275 5.87 -15.02 -9.23
C TYR A 275 4.39 -15.37 -9.42
N ASN A 276 4.13 -16.60 -9.85
CA ASN A 276 2.78 -17.12 -9.95
C ASN A 276 2.53 -18.08 -8.78
N LEU A 277 1.37 -17.95 -8.15
CA LEU A 277 0.96 -18.87 -7.09
C LEU A 277 0.98 -20.32 -7.63
N PRO A 278 1.65 -21.26 -6.93
CA PRO A 278 1.78 -22.63 -7.41
C PRO A 278 0.46 -23.41 -7.24
N GLU A 279 0.26 -24.44 -8.07
CA GLU A 279 -0.93 -25.28 -8.00
C GLU A 279 -1.15 -25.90 -6.61
N LYS A 280 -0.07 -26.25 -5.90
CA LYS A 280 -0.14 -26.76 -4.52
C LYS A 280 -0.76 -25.76 -3.54
N TYR A 281 -0.59 -24.44 -3.73
CA TYR A 281 -1.29 -23.44 -2.93
C TYR A 281 -2.80 -23.56 -3.10
N TYR A 282 -3.27 -23.62 -4.35
CA TYR A 282 -4.70 -23.74 -4.63
C TYR A 282 -5.30 -25.05 -4.12
N LYS A 283 -4.58 -26.17 -4.21
CA LYS A 283 -5.01 -27.46 -3.63
C LYS A 283 -5.19 -27.36 -2.12
N ILE A 284 -4.24 -26.73 -1.42
CA ILE A 284 -4.33 -26.54 0.04
C ILE A 284 -5.57 -25.70 0.39
N ILE A 285 -5.79 -24.56 -0.31
CA ILE A 285 -6.93 -23.66 -0.02
C ILE A 285 -8.28 -24.34 -0.30
N ARG A 286 -8.35 -25.20 -1.35
CA ARG A 286 -9.58 -25.92 -1.70
C ARG A 286 -9.78 -27.20 -0.90
N ASN A 287 -8.85 -27.56 0.01
CA ASN A 287 -8.81 -28.85 0.71
C ASN A 287 -8.83 -30.06 -0.24
N GLU A 288 -8.25 -29.91 -1.42
CA GLU A 288 -8.10 -31.00 -2.42
C GLU A 288 -6.90 -31.89 -2.01
N LYS A 289 -7.13 -33.21 -1.93
CA LYS A 289 -6.09 -34.21 -1.62
C LYS A 289 -5.32 -34.61 -2.87
#